data_d7b81c7742a3092f3f89c49528e8c17f
#
_entry.id   d7b81c7742a3092f3f89c49528e8c17f
#
_cell.length_a   1.000
_cell.length_b   1.000
_cell.length_c   1.000
_cell.angle_alpha   90.00
_cell.angle_beta   90.00
_cell.angle_gamma   90.00
#
_symmetry.space_group_name_H-M   'P 1'
#
loop_
_entity.id
_entity.type
_entity.pdbx_description
1 polymer ?
#
loop_
_entity_poly.entity_id
_entity_poly.type
_entity_poly.pdbx_seq_one_letter_code
_entity_poly.pdbx_strand_id
1 'polypeptide(L)'
;MAAIALAGPFEDILAAAEKGDYSTAHWLLRPLAEQGNAVAQFDLGFMYDTGHGVMQDYGEAMRWYRLAARQGNALAQYNLGFMYANGHGVSQAYAEAAKWYLLSAEQGYTWAQFYLGFFLANGQGVPKNLVLAHMWLSLAAASRFNPPFGSLKTIDENERRALATLATGARAKLESQMTPDQIAEAQKMAGEWKPTPERERSFAN
;
A
#
# COMPACT_ATOMS: atom_id res chain seq x y z
N MET A 1 37.80 -23.06 -4.77
CA MET A 1 37.31 -21.70 -5.10
C MET A 1 35.83 -21.71 -4.87
N ALA A 2 35.36 -21.12 -3.75
CA ALA A 2 33.94 -20.99 -3.47
C ALA A 2 33.38 -19.97 -4.46
N ALA A 3 32.34 -20.38 -5.22
CA ALA A 3 31.53 -19.47 -6.00
C ALA A 3 30.89 -18.49 -5.01
N ILE A 4 31.40 -17.26 -4.98
CA ILE A 4 30.66 -16.14 -4.43
C ILE A 4 29.46 -15.98 -5.38
N ALA A 5 28.31 -16.58 -5.01
CA ALA A 5 27.06 -16.23 -5.62
C ALA A 5 26.96 -14.71 -5.44
N LEU A 6 26.87 -13.97 -6.54
CA LEU A 6 26.53 -12.56 -6.53
C LEU A 6 25.07 -12.48 -5.99
N ALA A 7 24.95 -12.48 -4.67
CA ALA A 7 23.72 -12.08 -4.00
C ALA A 7 23.37 -10.69 -4.55
N GLY A 8 22.15 -10.52 -5.02
CA GLY A 8 21.73 -9.22 -5.51
C GLY A 8 21.76 -8.21 -4.37
N PRO A 9 21.90 -6.91 -4.65
CA PRO A 9 22.02 -5.88 -3.60
C PRO A 9 20.88 -5.91 -2.57
N PHE A 10 19.73 -6.43 -2.93
CA PHE A 10 18.60 -6.61 -2.01
C PHE A 10 18.75 -7.81 -1.07
N GLU A 11 19.49 -8.84 -1.40
CA GLU A 11 19.73 -9.98 -0.50
C GLU A 11 20.56 -9.56 0.70
N ASP A 12 21.59 -8.74 0.51
CA ASP A 12 22.41 -8.21 1.60
C ASP A 12 21.60 -7.27 2.51
N ILE A 13 20.72 -6.45 1.92
CA ILE A 13 19.82 -5.56 2.64
C ILE A 13 18.85 -6.36 3.53
N LEU A 14 18.20 -7.38 2.97
CA LEU A 14 17.30 -8.25 3.70
C LEU A 14 18.02 -9.02 4.81
N ALA A 15 19.20 -9.56 4.51
CA ALA A 15 20.02 -10.28 5.48
C ALA A 15 20.47 -9.40 6.65
N ALA A 16 20.77 -8.11 6.41
CA ALA A 16 21.03 -7.13 7.47
C ALA A 16 19.79 -6.86 8.31
N ALA A 17 18.65 -6.63 7.67
CA ALA A 17 17.38 -6.37 8.34
C ALA A 17 16.88 -7.56 9.19
N GLU A 18 17.02 -8.79 8.69
CA GLU A 18 16.71 -10.02 9.44
C GLU A 18 17.53 -10.18 10.73
N LYS A 19 18.77 -9.69 10.73
CA LYS A 19 19.64 -9.64 11.91
C LYS A 19 19.34 -8.46 12.84
N GLY A 20 18.38 -7.59 12.48
CA GLY A 20 18.10 -6.36 13.20
C GLY A 20 19.11 -5.23 12.95
N ASP A 21 20.06 -5.42 12.04
CA ASP A 21 21.05 -4.40 11.66
C ASP A 21 20.46 -3.45 10.61
N TYR A 22 19.49 -2.68 11.05
CA TYR A 22 18.82 -1.69 10.20
C TYR A 22 19.74 -0.53 9.78
N SER A 23 20.80 -0.25 10.54
CA SER A 23 21.79 0.76 10.17
C SER A 23 22.54 0.35 8.91
N THR A 24 22.98 -0.90 8.83
CA THR A 24 23.60 -1.46 7.63
C THR A 24 22.59 -1.54 6.47
N ALA A 25 21.33 -1.95 6.73
CA ALA A 25 20.31 -1.97 5.70
C ALA A 25 20.06 -0.57 5.12
N HIS A 26 19.98 0.47 5.95
CA HIS A 26 19.86 1.86 5.52
C HIS A 26 21.04 2.31 4.65
N TRP A 27 22.27 2.00 5.07
CA TRP A 27 23.46 2.36 4.32
C TRP A 27 23.50 1.71 2.92
N LEU A 28 23.09 0.45 2.81
CA LEU A 28 23.00 -0.28 1.55
C LEU A 28 21.86 0.20 0.64
N LEU A 29 20.71 0.56 1.23
CA LEU A 29 19.53 1.04 0.50
C LEU A 29 19.75 2.40 -0.14
N ARG A 30 20.45 3.30 0.56
CA ARG A 30 20.56 4.72 0.17
C ARG A 30 21.08 4.92 -1.26
N PRO A 31 22.20 4.32 -1.70
CA PRO A 31 22.67 4.51 -3.08
C PRO A 31 21.69 3.99 -4.12
N LEU A 32 20.95 2.90 -3.85
CA LEU A 32 19.96 2.36 -4.77
C LEU A 32 18.75 3.30 -4.90
N ALA A 33 18.29 3.88 -3.79
CA ALA A 33 17.19 4.84 -3.78
C ALA A 33 17.56 6.15 -4.49
N GLU A 34 18.79 6.64 -4.29
CA GLU A 34 19.32 7.82 -4.98
C GLU A 34 19.49 7.59 -6.49
N GLN A 35 19.73 6.37 -6.93
CA GLN A 35 19.72 5.95 -8.34
C GLN A 35 18.31 5.77 -8.91
N GLY A 36 17.26 5.95 -8.11
CA GLY A 36 15.88 5.93 -8.57
C GLY A 36 15.17 4.58 -8.41
N ASN A 37 15.76 3.58 -7.74
CA ASN A 37 15.08 2.30 -7.52
C ASN A 37 13.85 2.50 -6.61
N ALA A 38 12.64 2.22 -7.13
CA ALA A 38 11.38 2.47 -6.46
C ALA A 38 11.18 1.62 -5.18
N VAL A 39 11.70 0.38 -5.15
CA VAL A 39 11.63 -0.48 -3.96
C VAL A 39 12.55 0.08 -2.87
N ALA A 40 13.79 0.45 -3.21
CA ALA A 40 14.72 1.05 -2.25
C ALA A 40 14.21 2.40 -1.72
N GLN A 41 13.57 3.21 -2.56
CA GLN A 41 12.92 4.46 -2.13
C GLN A 41 11.78 4.20 -1.15
N PHE A 42 10.94 3.19 -1.43
CA PHE A 42 9.89 2.79 -0.50
C PHE A 42 10.49 2.33 0.83
N ASP A 43 11.49 1.46 0.81
CA ASP A 43 12.12 0.91 2.02
C ASP A 43 12.81 2.00 2.86
N LEU A 44 13.47 2.99 2.24
CA LEU A 44 13.97 4.17 2.98
C LEU A 44 12.82 4.98 3.61
N GLY A 45 11.74 5.19 2.86
CA GLY A 45 10.54 5.83 3.40
C GLY A 45 10.01 5.09 4.62
N PHE A 46 9.94 3.76 4.56
CA PHE A 46 9.50 2.92 5.66
C PHE A 46 10.44 2.99 6.88
N MET A 47 11.76 3.05 6.66
CA MET A 47 12.72 3.20 7.76
C MET A 47 12.58 4.55 8.47
N TYR A 48 12.39 5.65 7.75
CA TYR A 48 12.13 6.96 8.33
C TYR A 48 10.75 7.05 9.01
N ASP A 49 9.73 6.39 8.45
CA ASP A 49 8.38 6.34 9.02
C ASP A 49 8.34 5.61 10.37
N THR A 50 9.10 4.53 10.48
CA THR A 50 9.13 3.65 11.67
C THR A 50 10.27 3.93 12.64
N GLY A 51 11.30 4.66 12.22
CA GLY A 51 12.52 4.89 13.01
C GLY A 51 13.46 3.67 13.04
N HIS A 52 13.34 2.73 12.10
CA HIS A 52 14.24 1.58 12.03
C HIS A 52 15.60 1.95 11.45
N GLY A 53 16.65 1.91 12.28
CA GLY A 53 18.02 2.21 11.89
C GLY A 53 18.34 3.69 11.68
N VAL A 54 17.32 4.55 11.74
CA VAL A 54 17.41 6.01 11.65
C VAL A 54 16.46 6.66 12.65
N MET A 55 16.67 7.95 12.94
CA MET A 55 15.67 8.70 13.71
C MET A 55 14.38 8.83 12.87
N GLN A 56 13.23 8.61 13.51
CA GLN A 56 11.93 8.79 12.87
C GLN A 56 11.76 10.20 12.33
N ASP A 57 11.40 10.32 11.05
CA ASP A 57 11.15 11.58 10.36
C ASP A 57 10.07 11.40 9.30
N TYR A 58 8.85 11.83 9.61
CA TYR A 58 7.72 11.74 8.68
C TYR A 58 7.90 12.63 7.43
N GLY A 59 8.67 13.70 7.49
CA GLY A 59 8.99 14.54 6.33
C GLY A 59 9.88 13.81 5.33
N GLU A 60 10.96 13.19 5.81
CA GLU A 60 11.81 12.33 4.97
C GLU A 60 11.05 11.10 4.48
N ALA A 61 10.26 10.43 5.33
CA ALA A 61 9.42 9.32 4.92
C ALA A 61 8.52 9.71 3.73
N MET A 62 7.80 10.84 3.86
CA MET A 62 6.92 11.34 2.80
C MET A 62 7.69 11.69 1.51
N ARG A 63 8.89 12.23 1.62
CA ARG A 63 9.74 12.54 0.47
C ARG A 63 10.08 11.27 -0.33
N TRP A 64 10.54 10.24 0.36
CA TRP A 64 10.91 8.97 -0.24
C TRP A 64 9.69 8.20 -0.78
N TYR A 65 8.59 8.16 -0.02
CA TYR A 65 7.35 7.56 -0.51
C TYR A 65 6.80 8.24 -1.76
N ARG A 66 6.88 9.58 -1.88
CA ARG A 66 6.47 10.30 -3.09
C ARG A 66 7.30 9.90 -4.32
N LEU A 67 8.61 9.70 -4.16
CA LEU A 67 9.47 9.26 -5.26
C LEU A 67 9.08 7.85 -5.73
N ALA A 68 8.90 6.91 -4.80
CA ALA A 68 8.46 5.55 -5.12
C ALA A 68 7.04 5.50 -5.71
N ALA A 69 6.10 6.25 -5.12
CA ALA A 69 4.70 6.29 -5.54
C ALA A 69 4.51 6.83 -6.96
N ARG A 70 5.33 7.82 -7.36
CA ARG A 70 5.34 8.36 -8.74
C ARG A 70 5.81 7.32 -9.76
N GLN A 71 6.58 6.34 -9.35
CA GLN A 71 7.00 5.22 -10.17
C GLN A 71 6.01 4.04 -10.12
N GLY A 72 4.84 4.21 -9.49
CA GLY A 72 3.80 3.19 -9.41
C GLY A 72 3.90 2.26 -8.21
N ASN A 73 4.84 2.43 -7.28
CA ASN A 73 4.95 1.54 -6.12
C ASN A 73 3.68 1.59 -5.25
N ALA A 74 2.90 0.51 -5.26
CA ALA A 74 1.60 0.43 -4.58
C ALA A 74 1.68 0.57 -3.06
N LEU A 75 2.76 0.07 -2.44
CA LEU A 75 3.00 0.20 -1.00
C LEU A 75 3.26 1.67 -0.62
N ALA A 76 4.07 2.37 -1.42
CA ALA A 76 4.33 3.79 -1.20
C ALA A 76 3.07 4.64 -1.40
N GLN A 77 2.25 4.33 -2.40
CA GLN A 77 0.95 4.98 -2.61
C GLN A 77 0.03 4.77 -1.41
N TYR A 78 -0.08 3.54 -0.91
CA TYR A 78 -0.85 3.26 0.31
C TYR A 78 -0.34 4.06 1.51
N ASN A 79 0.99 4.07 1.76
CA ASN A 79 1.57 4.79 2.89
C ASN A 79 1.35 6.31 2.77
N LEU A 80 1.43 6.89 1.58
CA LEU A 80 1.03 8.29 1.37
C LEU A 80 -0.44 8.52 1.72
N GLY A 81 -1.33 7.64 1.27
CA GLY A 81 -2.74 7.67 1.66
C GLY A 81 -2.92 7.66 3.17
N PHE A 82 -2.21 6.79 3.88
CA PHE A 82 -2.22 6.69 5.33
C PHE A 82 -1.68 7.96 6.01
N MET A 83 -0.56 8.52 5.52
CA MET A 83 0.02 9.77 6.04
C MET A 83 -0.94 10.95 5.89
N TYR A 84 -1.59 11.10 4.73
CA TYR A 84 -2.61 12.14 4.53
C TYR A 84 -3.86 11.91 5.38
N ALA A 85 -4.29 10.66 5.57
CA ALA A 85 -5.45 10.33 6.39
C ALA A 85 -5.25 10.65 7.88
N ASN A 86 -4.01 10.54 8.38
CA ASN A 86 -3.67 10.72 9.79
C ASN A 86 -2.94 12.02 10.10
N GLY A 87 -2.51 12.78 9.09
CA GLY A 87 -1.74 14.01 9.29
C GLY A 87 -0.29 13.77 9.71
N HIS A 88 0.32 12.63 9.31
CA HIS A 88 1.71 12.32 9.61
C HIS A 88 2.64 13.06 8.65
N GLY A 89 3.40 14.02 9.14
CA GLY A 89 4.31 14.85 8.35
C GLY A 89 3.63 15.83 7.38
N VAL A 90 2.31 15.90 7.41
CA VAL A 90 1.48 16.77 6.55
C VAL A 90 0.14 17.05 7.23
N SER A 91 -0.54 18.15 6.87
CA SER A 91 -1.91 18.38 7.34
C SER A 91 -2.85 17.28 6.87
N GLN A 92 -3.73 16.82 7.77
CA GLN A 92 -4.73 15.80 7.44
C GLN A 92 -5.60 16.23 6.25
N ALA A 93 -5.72 15.35 5.25
CA ALA A 93 -6.46 15.62 4.02
C ALA A 93 -7.05 14.33 3.43
N TYR A 94 -8.29 14.02 3.81
CA TYR A 94 -8.96 12.79 3.39
C TYR A 94 -9.16 12.68 1.87
N ALA A 95 -9.37 13.80 1.17
CA ALA A 95 -9.49 13.78 -0.29
C ALA A 95 -8.17 13.37 -0.97
N GLU A 96 -7.03 13.83 -0.47
CA GLU A 96 -5.73 13.40 -0.96
C GLU A 96 -5.44 11.94 -0.57
N ALA A 97 -5.80 11.53 0.65
CA ALA A 97 -5.68 10.14 1.08
C ALA A 97 -6.46 9.19 0.15
N ALA A 98 -7.70 9.54 -0.20
CA ALA A 98 -8.54 8.75 -1.10
C ALA A 98 -7.93 8.59 -2.49
N LYS A 99 -7.30 9.62 -3.05
CA LYS A 99 -6.60 9.55 -4.35
C LYS A 99 -5.44 8.54 -4.30
N TRP A 100 -4.62 8.61 -3.25
CA TRP A 100 -3.50 7.70 -3.10
C TRP A 100 -3.96 6.25 -2.82
N TYR A 101 -5.00 6.07 -2.00
CA TYR A 101 -5.60 4.75 -1.80
C TYR A 101 -6.19 4.18 -3.08
N LEU A 102 -6.83 5.01 -3.93
CA LEU A 102 -7.36 4.55 -5.21
C LEU A 102 -6.24 4.00 -6.11
N LEU A 103 -5.14 4.75 -6.29
CA LEU A 103 -4.00 4.31 -7.11
C LEU A 103 -3.43 2.97 -6.63
N SER A 104 -3.28 2.81 -5.32
CA SER A 104 -2.79 1.56 -4.72
C SER A 104 -3.81 0.42 -4.82
N ALA A 105 -5.10 0.70 -4.58
CA ALA A 105 -6.19 -0.28 -4.63
C ALA A 105 -6.39 -0.85 -6.03
N GLU A 106 -6.28 -0.02 -7.05
CA GLU A 106 -6.35 -0.43 -8.46
C GLU A 106 -5.19 -1.35 -8.86
N GLN A 107 -4.06 -1.33 -8.16
CA GLN A 107 -2.97 -2.30 -8.30
C GLN A 107 -3.22 -3.60 -7.53
N GLY A 108 -4.30 -3.68 -6.78
CA GLY A 108 -4.67 -4.85 -5.99
C GLY A 108 -4.14 -4.85 -4.56
N TYR A 109 -3.54 -3.73 -4.08
CA TYR A 109 -3.04 -3.70 -2.71
C TYR A 109 -4.22 -3.75 -1.72
N THR A 110 -4.29 -4.81 -0.97
CA THR A 110 -5.46 -5.21 -0.16
C THR A 110 -5.83 -4.19 0.92
N TRP A 111 -4.84 -3.63 1.62
CA TRP A 111 -5.09 -2.58 2.61
C TRP A 111 -5.64 -1.30 1.97
N ALA A 112 -5.16 -0.93 0.80
CA ALA A 112 -5.68 0.23 0.08
C ALA A 112 -7.12 0.01 -0.39
N GLN A 113 -7.45 -1.19 -0.88
CA GLN A 113 -8.82 -1.58 -1.22
C GLN A 113 -9.75 -1.49 0.00
N PHE A 114 -9.30 -1.96 1.17
CA PHE A 114 -10.04 -1.86 2.42
C PHE A 114 -10.31 -0.40 2.83
N TYR A 115 -9.27 0.44 2.87
CA TYR A 115 -9.43 1.84 3.28
C TYR A 115 -10.24 2.66 2.28
N LEU A 116 -10.08 2.41 0.97
CA LEU A 116 -10.89 3.06 -0.05
C LEU A 116 -12.37 2.68 0.10
N GLY A 117 -12.65 1.39 0.33
CA GLY A 117 -14.00 0.92 0.62
C GLY A 117 -14.60 1.60 1.86
N PHE A 118 -13.81 1.73 2.93
CA PHE A 118 -14.21 2.43 4.14
C PHE A 118 -14.49 3.94 3.89
N PHE A 119 -13.65 4.62 3.11
CA PHE A 119 -13.82 6.03 2.76
C PHE A 119 -15.10 6.26 1.94
N LEU A 120 -15.35 5.41 0.96
CA LEU A 120 -16.57 5.45 0.13
C LEU A 120 -17.85 5.16 0.94
N ALA A 121 -17.77 4.23 1.91
CA ALA A 121 -18.88 3.89 2.78
C ALA A 121 -19.33 5.09 3.66
N ASN A 122 -18.35 5.88 4.10
CA ASN A 122 -18.59 6.98 5.04
C ASN A 122 -18.65 8.37 4.38
N GLY A 123 -18.34 8.47 3.08
CA GLY A 123 -18.21 9.76 2.41
C GLY A 123 -17.00 10.57 2.89
N GLN A 124 -15.93 9.90 3.29
CA GLN A 124 -14.76 10.54 3.88
C GLN A 124 -13.76 10.96 2.79
N GLY A 125 -13.71 12.26 2.50
CA GLY A 125 -12.88 12.83 1.42
C GLY A 125 -13.35 12.52 -0.01
N VAL A 126 -14.37 11.68 -0.16
CA VAL A 126 -15.00 11.29 -1.43
C VAL A 126 -16.52 11.22 -1.22
N PRO A 127 -17.34 11.39 -2.27
CA PRO A 127 -18.78 11.18 -2.16
C PRO A 127 -19.10 9.75 -1.68
N LYS A 128 -20.08 9.64 -0.76
CA LYS A 128 -20.56 8.35 -0.27
C LYS A 128 -21.10 7.50 -1.42
N ASN A 129 -20.62 6.26 -1.54
CA ASN A 129 -21.06 5.29 -2.56
C ASN A 129 -20.99 3.86 -2.00
N LEU A 130 -22.13 3.31 -1.62
CA LEU A 130 -22.19 1.98 -1.00
C LEU A 130 -21.88 0.84 -1.98
N VAL A 131 -22.21 0.99 -3.27
CA VAL A 131 -21.92 -0.01 -4.31
C VAL A 131 -20.41 -0.14 -4.52
N LEU A 132 -19.70 0.98 -4.74
CA LEU A 132 -18.26 0.98 -4.86
C LEU A 132 -17.57 0.55 -3.56
N ALA A 133 -18.09 0.97 -2.41
CA ALA A 133 -17.56 0.54 -1.11
C ALA A 133 -17.63 -0.97 -0.95
N HIS A 134 -18.79 -1.58 -1.26
CA HIS A 134 -18.99 -3.02 -1.20
C HIS A 134 -18.07 -3.77 -2.19
N MET A 135 -17.94 -3.26 -3.42
CA MET A 135 -17.01 -3.82 -4.42
C MET A 135 -15.57 -3.86 -3.88
N TRP A 136 -15.03 -2.72 -3.40
CA TRP A 136 -13.66 -2.66 -2.88
C TRP A 136 -13.44 -3.53 -1.64
N LEU A 137 -14.40 -3.58 -0.72
CA LEU A 137 -14.33 -4.47 0.44
C LEU A 137 -14.39 -5.95 0.04
N SER A 138 -15.14 -6.30 -1.00
CA SER A 138 -15.17 -7.67 -1.54
C SER A 138 -13.82 -8.07 -2.12
N LEU A 139 -13.17 -7.17 -2.87
CA LEU A 139 -11.82 -7.38 -3.40
C LEU A 139 -10.79 -7.52 -2.26
N ALA A 140 -10.87 -6.66 -1.25
CA ALA A 140 -10.01 -6.73 -0.08
C ALA A 140 -10.14 -8.05 0.68
N ALA A 141 -11.36 -8.58 0.81
CA ALA A 141 -11.62 -9.87 1.45
C ALA A 141 -11.06 -11.07 0.67
N ALA A 142 -10.99 -10.98 -0.66
CA ALA A 142 -10.58 -12.06 -1.56
C ALA A 142 -9.10 -12.00 -1.97
N SER A 143 -8.43 -10.87 -1.78
CA SER A 143 -7.11 -10.59 -2.35
C SER A 143 -5.97 -11.37 -1.69
N ARG A 144 -4.98 -11.70 -2.52
CA ARG A 144 -3.73 -12.35 -2.15
C ARG A 144 -2.51 -11.53 -2.61
N PHE A 145 -2.58 -10.20 -2.44
CA PHE A 145 -1.48 -9.33 -2.85
C PHE A 145 -0.18 -9.73 -2.13
N ASN A 146 0.89 -9.85 -2.90
CA ASN A 146 2.25 -9.98 -2.41
C ASN A 146 3.02 -8.67 -2.72
N PRO A 147 3.74 -8.10 -1.73
CA PRO A 147 4.61 -6.96 -2.00
C PRO A 147 5.71 -7.33 -3.01
N PRO A 148 6.31 -6.35 -3.71
CA PRO A 148 7.40 -6.61 -4.63
C PRO A 148 8.59 -7.27 -3.91
N PHE A 149 9.32 -8.12 -4.64
CA PHE A 149 10.52 -8.77 -4.13
C PHE A 149 11.57 -7.72 -3.67
N GLY A 150 12.22 -7.97 -2.55
CA GLY A 150 13.26 -7.10 -2.00
C GLY A 150 12.76 -6.06 -1.00
N SER A 151 11.46 -5.89 -0.81
CA SER A 151 10.92 -4.97 0.20
C SER A 151 11.15 -5.46 1.63
N LEU A 152 11.56 -4.55 2.53
CA LEU A 152 11.66 -4.80 3.97
C LEU A 152 10.29 -5.02 4.62
N LYS A 153 9.22 -4.44 4.04
CA LYS A 153 7.86 -4.66 4.51
C LYS A 153 7.29 -5.92 3.90
N THR A 154 7.09 -6.93 4.72
CA THR A 154 6.34 -8.14 4.37
C THR A 154 4.98 -8.13 5.06
N ILE A 155 3.98 -8.74 4.42
CA ILE A 155 2.66 -8.97 5.02
C ILE A 155 2.58 -10.45 5.32
N ASP A 156 2.48 -10.81 6.60
CA ASP A 156 2.36 -12.20 6.99
C ASP A 156 0.93 -12.75 6.77
N GLU A 157 0.79 -14.06 6.84
CA GLU A 157 -0.48 -14.74 6.61
C GLU A 157 -1.54 -14.40 7.68
N ASN A 158 -1.12 -14.09 8.92
CA ASN A 158 -2.05 -13.70 9.99
C ASN A 158 -2.60 -12.32 9.73
N GLU A 159 -1.75 -11.37 9.30
CA GLU A 159 -2.16 -10.03 8.89
C GLU A 159 -3.15 -10.08 7.72
N ARG A 160 -2.91 -10.94 6.72
CA ARG A 160 -3.84 -11.16 5.61
C ARG A 160 -5.19 -11.70 6.07
N ARG A 161 -5.20 -12.70 6.95
CA ARG A 161 -6.44 -13.27 7.50
C ARG A 161 -7.22 -12.27 8.34
N ALA A 162 -6.52 -11.48 9.16
CA ALA A 162 -7.13 -10.42 9.94
C ALA A 162 -7.79 -9.38 9.04
N LEU A 163 -7.11 -8.93 7.99
CA LEU A 163 -7.67 -7.99 7.03
C LEU A 163 -8.87 -8.56 6.27
N ALA A 164 -8.80 -9.81 5.81
CA ALA A 164 -9.94 -10.46 5.14
C ALA A 164 -11.16 -10.54 6.07
N THR A 165 -10.96 -10.81 7.35
CA THR A 165 -12.02 -10.82 8.37
C THR A 165 -12.61 -9.43 8.56
N LEU A 166 -11.78 -8.39 8.68
CA LEU A 166 -12.22 -6.99 8.81
C LEU A 166 -13.02 -6.55 7.57
N ALA A 167 -12.52 -6.86 6.37
CA ALA A 167 -13.18 -6.50 5.12
C ALA A 167 -14.54 -7.21 4.98
N THR A 168 -14.61 -8.50 5.34
CA THR A 168 -15.86 -9.26 5.33
C THR A 168 -16.88 -8.69 6.32
N GLY A 169 -16.46 -8.35 7.53
CA GLY A 169 -17.34 -7.73 8.53
C GLY A 169 -17.84 -6.34 8.11
N ALA A 170 -16.95 -5.52 7.54
CA ALA A 170 -17.32 -4.20 7.02
C ALA A 170 -18.32 -4.31 5.87
N ARG A 171 -18.11 -5.25 4.94
CA ARG A 171 -19.03 -5.52 3.83
C ARG A 171 -20.41 -5.97 4.33
N ALA A 172 -20.48 -6.92 5.25
CA ALA A 172 -21.74 -7.38 5.82
C ALA A 172 -22.53 -6.24 6.49
N LYS A 173 -21.83 -5.31 7.16
CA LYS A 173 -22.47 -4.12 7.72
C LYS A 173 -23.01 -3.17 6.63
N LEU A 174 -22.38 -3.06 5.46
CA LEU A 174 -22.91 -2.28 4.35
C LEU A 174 -24.16 -2.91 3.75
N GLU A 175 -24.20 -4.22 3.59
CA GLU A 175 -25.32 -4.97 3.01
C GLU A 175 -26.64 -4.68 3.74
N SER A 176 -26.59 -4.40 5.05
CA SER A 176 -27.77 -3.98 5.82
C SER A 176 -28.34 -2.61 5.42
N GLN A 177 -27.62 -1.81 4.64
CA GLN A 177 -27.99 -0.48 4.16
C GLN A 177 -28.23 -0.44 2.65
N MET A 178 -28.11 -1.57 1.96
CA MET A 178 -28.17 -1.68 0.50
C MET A 178 -29.40 -2.47 0.06
N THR A 179 -29.89 -2.17 -1.14
CA THR A 179 -30.91 -3.01 -1.79
C THR A 179 -30.27 -4.27 -2.39
N PRO A 180 -31.05 -5.33 -2.62
CA PRO A 180 -30.56 -6.53 -3.31
C PRO A 180 -29.90 -6.22 -4.68
N ASP A 181 -30.47 -5.28 -5.45
CA ASP A 181 -29.92 -4.87 -6.75
C ASP A 181 -28.55 -4.20 -6.60
N GLN A 182 -28.39 -3.32 -5.61
CA GLN A 182 -27.09 -2.69 -5.32
C GLN A 182 -26.03 -3.72 -4.91
N ILE A 183 -26.40 -4.73 -4.13
CA ILE A 183 -25.49 -5.81 -3.73
C ILE A 183 -25.09 -6.62 -4.97
N ALA A 184 -26.06 -6.98 -5.83
CA ALA A 184 -25.78 -7.73 -7.06
C ALA A 184 -24.87 -6.95 -8.02
N GLU A 185 -25.10 -5.65 -8.20
CA GLU A 185 -24.24 -4.75 -8.98
C GLU A 185 -22.80 -4.73 -8.43
N ALA A 186 -22.63 -4.53 -7.13
CA ALA A 186 -21.32 -4.50 -6.48
C ALA A 186 -20.57 -5.84 -6.63
N GLN A 187 -21.26 -6.95 -6.51
CA GLN A 187 -20.69 -8.30 -6.69
C GLN A 187 -20.27 -8.53 -8.13
N LYS A 188 -21.08 -8.10 -9.11
CA LYS A 188 -20.72 -8.16 -10.52
C LYS A 188 -19.47 -7.34 -10.80
N MET A 189 -19.41 -6.10 -10.34
CA MET A 189 -18.24 -5.24 -10.51
C MET A 189 -16.98 -5.86 -9.89
N ALA A 190 -17.07 -6.46 -8.71
CA ALA A 190 -15.95 -7.14 -8.08
C ALA A 190 -15.47 -8.36 -8.88
N GLY A 191 -16.39 -9.12 -9.48
CA GLY A 191 -16.08 -10.28 -10.32
C GLY A 191 -15.44 -9.92 -11.66
N GLU A 192 -15.77 -8.77 -12.21
CA GLU A 192 -15.23 -8.27 -13.49
C GLU A 192 -13.91 -7.47 -13.30
N TRP A 193 -13.61 -7.05 -12.08
CA TRP A 193 -12.45 -6.21 -11.80
C TRP A 193 -11.12 -6.95 -12.06
N LYS A 194 -10.17 -6.23 -12.64
CA LYS A 194 -8.78 -6.69 -12.83
C LYS A 194 -7.80 -5.60 -12.39
N PRO A 195 -6.68 -5.99 -11.77
CA PRO A 195 -5.64 -5.03 -11.41
C PRO A 195 -5.09 -4.34 -12.67
N THR A 196 -4.84 -3.05 -12.58
CA THR A 196 -4.17 -2.30 -13.65
C THR A 196 -2.66 -2.47 -13.49
N PRO A 197 -1.92 -2.98 -14.50
CA PRO A 197 -0.46 -3.13 -14.42
C PRO A 197 0.27 -1.79 -14.19
N GLU A 198 1.41 -1.84 -13.50
CA GLU A 198 2.24 -0.65 -13.19
C GLU A 198 2.60 0.20 -14.42
N ARG A 199 2.80 -0.42 -15.59
CA ARG A 199 3.28 0.24 -16.82
C ARG A 199 2.27 1.13 -17.54
N GLU A 200 0.96 0.98 -17.27
CA GLU A 200 -0.09 1.76 -17.95
C GLU A 200 -0.42 3.07 -17.24
N ARG A 201 0.26 3.36 -16.15
CA ARG A 201 0.01 4.52 -15.26
C ARG A 201 1.11 5.55 -15.30
N SER A 202 1.72 5.82 -16.45
CA SER A 202 2.48 7.05 -16.56
C SER A 202 1.51 8.19 -16.27
N PHE A 203 1.77 8.96 -15.22
CA PHE A 203 1.01 10.16 -14.90
C PHE A 203 0.92 10.99 -16.18
N ALA A 204 -0.22 10.93 -16.86
CA ALA A 204 -0.58 11.94 -17.82
C ALA A 204 -0.64 13.26 -17.05
N ASN A 205 0.22 14.16 -17.43
CA ASN A 205 0.53 15.49 -16.90
C ASN A 205 -0.63 16.25 -16.26
#